data_511eea43880f695ebdcd7bf8bbf4f6bc
#
_entry.id   511eea43880f695ebdcd7bf8bbf4f6bc
#
_cell.length_a   1.000
_cell.length_b   1.000
_cell.length_c   1.000
_cell.angle_alpha   90.00
_cell.angle_beta   90.00
_cell.angle_gamma   90.00
#
_symmetry.space_group_name_H-M   'P 1'
#
loop_
_entity.id
_entity.type
_entity.pdbx_description
1 polymer ?
#
loop_
_entity_poly.entity_id
_entity_poly.type
_entity_poly.pdbx_seq_one_letter_code
_entity_poly.pdbx_strand_id
1 'polypeptide(L)'
;MKIFKGSATFSGIAVGRILYYHREISQVRQCFVSNVKKETADFEKARQKVAEELQILYGEESQIKRRQTALLEKGSFVRAVKSMIETEKVSAAYAVATTRDELSQTFRNLEEPAVKERIEDVRELSERLIAVLGGLSSTIFLGEKPVILAAETLSPGEILEMEKEKLLAVVTHQGSEISHASIMAKTIGIPALVDVEIEEDWDGLLAVVDGYTGTLYLNPDGELLKKYEERLKAEQEEKEELLKLKNKEAVTLDGHRISLYANIANLDDLNSVLFYGAEGIGLLRSEFQYLGRENYPRENELFRAYKKVAETMDKRLAVIRTVDLGADKQAAYMDIPEETNPIMGNRGIRLCLDRKRMFKAQLRAIYRASAYGNLAVMYPMISSLEELDEIEKITAQVKAGLREKGIAYKDIPVSVMIETPAAVMMSREIAQRVDFLSLGTNDLAQYTLAMDRQNPLLKEKYNDHNPAILKMIQMVIAEAHEEKKKVFICGELAADTELTETFLRMGVDGLSVVPACILPVRKAVRKSRREKE
;
A
#
# COMPACT_ATOMS: atom_id res chain seq x y z
N MET A 1 -31.38 -19.31 7.04
CA MET A 1 -29.99 -18.81 7.04
C MET A 1 -29.14 -19.65 6.12
N LYS A 2 -28.42 -19.05 5.16
CA LYS A 2 -27.35 -19.69 4.36
C LYS A 2 -26.01 -19.05 4.79
N ILE A 3 -24.92 -19.82 4.71
CA ILE A 3 -23.57 -19.36 5.11
C ILE A 3 -22.64 -19.59 3.93
N PHE A 4 -21.92 -18.54 3.54
CA PHE A 4 -20.95 -18.57 2.46
C PHE A 4 -19.57 -18.20 2.99
N LYS A 5 -18.55 -18.80 2.42
CA LYS A 5 -17.15 -18.51 2.75
C LYS A 5 -16.47 -17.84 1.55
N GLY A 6 -15.65 -16.87 1.84
CA GLY A 6 -14.80 -16.19 0.87
C GLY A 6 -13.49 -15.78 1.51
N SER A 7 -12.63 -15.20 0.71
CA SER A 7 -11.36 -14.62 1.16
C SER A 7 -11.61 -13.19 1.64
N ALA A 8 -11.33 -12.91 2.92
CA ALA A 8 -11.44 -11.57 3.46
C ALA A 8 -10.27 -10.69 2.98
N THR A 9 -10.59 -9.60 2.30
CA THR A 9 -9.57 -8.68 1.81
C THR A 9 -9.43 -7.43 2.66
N PHE A 10 -10.48 -7.10 3.41
CA PHE A 10 -10.45 -6.07 4.45
C PHE A 10 -11.38 -6.48 5.60
N SER A 11 -10.87 -6.40 6.83
CA SER A 11 -11.58 -6.77 8.04
C SER A 11 -12.61 -5.72 8.45
N GLY A 12 -13.62 -6.17 9.18
CA GLY A 12 -14.71 -5.37 9.70
C GLY A 12 -16.02 -6.13 9.64
N ILE A 13 -17.06 -5.57 10.23
CA ILE A 13 -18.41 -6.12 10.22
C ILE A 13 -19.33 -5.17 9.49
N ALA A 14 -20.20 -5.73 8.66
CA ALA A 14 -21.31 -4.99 8.07
C ALA A 14 -22.62 -5.78 8.23
N VAL A 15 -23.68 -5.08 8.57
CA VAL A 15 -25.06 -5.61 8.64
C VAL A 15 -25.93 -4.73 7.74
N GLY A 16 -26.57 -5.32 6.76
CA GLY A 16 -27.39 -4.55 5.81
C GLY A 16 -28.08 -5.42 4.77
N ARG A 17 -28.81 -4.76 3.89
CA ARG A 17 -29.40 -5.45 2.75
C ARG A 17 -28.43 -5.53 1.60
N ILE A 18 -28.47 -6.63 0.89
CA ILE A 18 -27.69 -6.82 -0.34
C ILE A 18 -28.33 -6.00 -1.46
N LEU A 19 -27.49 -5.30 -2.22
CA LEU A 19 -27.77 -4.84 -3.57
C LEU A 19 -26.97 -5.72 -4.52
N TYR A 20 -27.67 -6.55 -5.28
CA TYR A 20 -27.03 -7.35 -6.31
C TYR A 20 -26.78 -6.50 -7.55
N TYR A 21 -25.55 -6.27 -7.86
CA TYR A 21 -25.13 -5.54 -9.04
C TYR A 21 -24.79 -6.52 -10.16
N HIS A 22 -25.68 -6.60 -11.12
CA HIS A 22 -25.43 -7.32 -12.36
C HIS A 22 -24.93 -6.32 -13.41
N ARG A 23 -23.70 -6.52 -13.83
CA ARG A 23 -23.15 -5.74 -14.93
C ARG A 23 -23.81 -6.20 -16.21
N GLU A 24 -24.69 -5.41 -16.79
CA GLU A 24 -25.15 -5.64 -18.15
C GLU A 24 -23.95 -5.58 -19.08
N ILE A 25 -23.30 -6.71 -19.33
CA ILE A 25 -22.33 -6.85 -20.40
C ILE A 25 -23.16 -6.69 -21.68
N SER A 26 -23.16 -5.49 -22.24
CA SER A 26 -23.76 -5.24 -23.52
C SER A 26 -23.15 -6.24 -24.50
N GLN A 27 -23.91 -7.29 -24.88
CA GLN A 27 -23.51 -8.18 -25.94
C GLN A 27 -23.38 -7.34 -27.21
N VAL A 28 -22.15 -6.91 -27.47
CA VAL A 28 -21.90 -6.11 -28.65
C VAL A 28 -22.07 -6.99 -29.87
N ARG A 29 -23.20 -6.86 -30.53
CA ARG A 29 -23.47 -7.60 -31.78
C ARG A 29 -22.69 -6.97 -32.92
N GLN A 30 -22.24 -7.83 -33.84
CA GLN A 30 -21.63 -7.35 -35.08
C GLN A 30 -22.64 -6.47 -35.84
N CYS A 31 -22.26 -5.24 -36.06
CA CYS A 31 -23.07 -4.27 -36.79
C CYS A 31 -22.20 -3.62 -37.86
N PHE A 32 -22.61 -3.81 -39.12
CA PHE A 32 -21.95 -3.16 -40.26
C PHE A 32 -22.42 -1.72 -40.40
N VAL A 33 -21.47 -0.83 -40.66
CA VAL A 33 -21.74 0.60 -40.72
C VAL A 33 -21.45 1.17 -42.10
N SER A 34 -22.29 2.08 -42.53
CA SER A 34 -22.14 2.78 -43.82
C SER A 34 -21.19 3.98 -43.73
N ASN A 35 -21.04 4.56 -42.53
CA ASN A 35 -20.24 5.76 -42.31
C ASN A 35 -19.03 5.49 -41.40
N VAL A 36 -17.98 4.92 -41.96
CA VAL A 36 -16.73 4.59 -41.29
C VAL A 36 -16.08 5.82 -40.60
N LYS A 37 -16.15 7.00 -41.26
CA LYS A 37 -15.58 8.24 -40.70
C LYS A 37 -16.28 8.65 -39.39
N LYS A 38 -17.59 8.46 -39.30
CA LYS A 38 -18.35 8.75 -38.09
C LYS A 38 -17.96 7.78 -36.98
N GLU A 39 -17.88 6.50 -37.24
CA GLU A 39 -17.48 5.48 -36.25
C GLU A 39 -16.07 5.72 -35.72
N THR A 40 -15.12 6.05 -36.58
CA THR A 40 -13.77 6.41 -36.16
C THR A 40 -13.77 7.68 -35.30
N ALA A 41 -14.59 8.67 -35.61
CA ALA A 41 -14.71 9.89 -34.80
C ALA A 41 -15.37 9.62 -33.44
N ASP A 42 -16.38 8.76 -33.40
CA ASP A 42 -17.06 8.37 -32.15
C ASP A 42 -16.11 7.55 -31.25
N PHE A 43 -15.30 6.67 -31.83
CA PHE A 43 -14.23 5.97 -31.11
C PHE A 43 -13.21 6.96 -30.51
N GLU A 44 -12.76 7.96 -31.26
CA GLU A 44 -11.82 8.96 -30.77
C GLU A 44 -12.40 9.80 -29.62
N LYS A 45 -13.68 10.17 -29.70
CA LYS A 45 -14.36 10.87 -28.60
C LYS A 45 -14.46 9.99 -27.35
N ALA A 46 -14.84 8.70 -27.53
CA ALA A 46 -14.89 7.76 -26.41
C ALA A 46 -13.51 7.57 -25.79
N ARG A 47 -12.47 7.43 -26.60
CA ARG A 47 -11.08 7.32 -26.15
C ARG A 47 -10.63 8.53 -25.33
N GLN A 48 -10.95 9.74 -25.79
CA GLN A 48 -10.62 10.97 -25.08
C GLN A 48 -11.38 11.05 -23.75
N LYS A 49 -12.67 10.74 -23.74
CA LYS A 49 -13.49 10.74 -22.53
C LYS A 49 -12.97 9.74 -21.51
N VAL A 50 -12.65 8.52 -21.91
CA VAL A 50 -12.08 7.51 -21.00
C VAL A 50 -10.70 7.96 -20.48
N ALA A 51 -9.87 8.61 -21.29
CA ALA A 51 -8.59 9.16 -20.83
C ALA A 51 -8.78 10.26 -19.76
N GLU A 52 -9.79 11.12 -19.90
CA GLU A 52 -10.15 12.14 -18.92
C GLU A 52 -10.68 11.48 -17.62
N GLU A 53 -11.55 10.47 -17.72
CA GLU A 53 -12.04 9.69 -16.60
C GLU A 53 -10.90 9.02 -15.82
N LEU A 54 -9.95 8.37 -16.51
CA LEU A 54 -8.75 7.78 -15.88
C LEU A 54 -7.89 8.83 -15.15
N GLN A 55 -7.91 10.08 -15.61
CA GLN A 55 -7.19 11.16 -14.96
C GLN A 55 -7.83 11.59 -13.62
N ILE A 56 -9.15 11.53 -13.56
CA ILE A 56 -9.93 11.85 -12.35
C ILE A 56 -9.90 10.70 -11.36
N LEU A 57 -10.04 9.46 -11.86
CA LEU A 57 -10.15 8.24 -11.05
C LEU A 57 -8.83 7.83 -10.39
N TYR A 58 -7.72 7.99 -11.10
CA TYR A 58 -6.41 7.57 -10.62
C TYR A 58 -5.50 8.80 -10.45
N GLY A 59 -4.92 8.98 -9.27
CA GLY A 59 -3.94 10.04 -9.04
C GLY A 59 -2.80 10.04 -10.07
N GLU A 60 -2.09 11.17 -10.20
CA GLU A 60 -1.05 11.35 -11.24
C GLU A 60 0.04 10.29 -11.25
N GLU A 61 0.27 9.60 -10.12
CA GLU A 61 1.33 8.60 -9.97
C GLU A 61 0.85 7.14 -10.06
N SER A 62 -0.44 6.88 -10.32
CA SER A 62 -0.99 5.52 -10.41
C SER A 62 -0.40 4.74 -11.58
N GLN A 63 0.10 3.53 -11.29
CA GLN A 63 0.63 2.60 -12.29
C GLN A 63 -0.45 2.11 -13.25
N ILE A 64 -1.66 1.88 -12.74
CA ILE A 64 -2.83 1.46 -13.52
C ILE A 64 -3.14 2.53 -14.55
N LYS A 65 -3.20 3.81 -14.13
CA LYS A 65 -3.38 4.94 -15.03
C LYS A 65 -2.32 4.96 -16.14
N ARG A 66 -1.05 4.78 -15.78
CA ARG A 66 0.05 4.79 -16.77
C ARG A 66 -0.10 3.67 -17.79
N ARG A 67 -0.44 2.44 -17.35
CA ARG A 67 -0.64 1.29 -18.24
C ARG A 67 -1.85 1.48 -19.15
N GLN A 68 -3.00 1.87 -18.59
CA GLN A 68 -4.22 2.09 -19.37
C GLN A 68 -4.11 3.30 -20.29
N THR A 69 -3.46 4.40 -19.87
CA THR A 69 -3.18 5.55 -20.74
C THR A 69 -2.25 5.18 -21.89
N ALA A 70 -1.23 4.37 -21.64
CA ALA A 70 -0.33 3.89 -22.70
C ALA A 70 -1.07 3.05 -23.76
N LEU A 71 -2.05 2.23 -23.35
CA LEU A 71 -2.92 1.49 -24.27
C LEU A 71 -3.81 2.42 -25.11
N LEU A 72 -4.28 3.53 -24.52
CA LEU A 72 -5.11 4.52 -25.20
C LEU A 72 -4.33 5.46 -26.13
N GLU A 73 -3.07 5.80 -25.83
CA GLU A 73 -2.37 6.85 -26.60
C GLU A 73 -1.80 6.39 -27.93
N LYS A 74 -1.04 5.31 -27.98
CA LYS A 74 -0.33 4.85 -29.21
C LYS A 74 -0.17 3.33 -29.31
N GLY A 75 -0.95 2.58 -28.52
CA GLY A 75 -0.80 1.12 -28.42
C GLY A 75 -1.25 0.37 -29.67
N SER A 76 -0.84 -0.89 -29.72
CA SER A 76 -1.35 -1.87 -30.70
C SER A 76 -2.88 -1.96 -30.66
N PHE A 77 -3.47 -1.78 -29.46
CA PHE A 77 -4.91 -1.79 -29.24
C PHE A 77 -5.64 -0.74 -30.09
N VAL A 78 -5.28 0.54 -30.00
CA VAL A 78 -5.94 1.63 -30.76
C VAL A 78 -5.79 1.43 -32.26
N ARG A 79 -4.61 0.97 -32.71
CA ARG A 79 -4.38 0.67 -34.14
C ARG A 79 -5.24 -0.48 -34.63
N ALA A 80 -5.37 -1.56 -33.84
CA ALA A 80 -6.19 -2.71 -34.19
C ALA A 80 -7.67 -2.32 -34.29
N VAL A 81 -8.21 -1.58 -33.31
CA VAL A 81 -9.60 -1.10 -33.34
C VAL A 81 -9.87 -0.24 -34.57
N LYS A 82 -9.01 0.73 -34.86
CA LYS A 82 -9.18 1.59 -36.05
C LYS A 82 -9.08 0.80 -37.35
N SER A 83 -8.11 -0.10 -37.47
CA SER A 83 -7.96 -0.96 -38.63
C SER A 83 -9.23 -1.77 -38.88
N MET A 84 -9.80 -2.36 -37.82
CA MET A 84 -11.03 -3.16 -37.92
C MET A 84 -12.24 -2.31 -38.35
N ILE A 85 -12.41 -1.09 -37.79
CA ILE A 85 -13.46 -0.16 -38.22
C ILE A 85 -13.31 0.17 -39.72
N GLU A 86 -12.09 0.41 -40.18
CA GLU A 86 -11.81 0.84 -41.57
C GLU A 86 -11.92 -0.32 -42.57
N THR A 87 -11.40 -1.50 -42.24
CA THR A 87 -11.33 -2.64 -43.17
C THR A 87 -12.61 -3.46 -43.17
N GLU A 88 -13.19 -3.73 -42.00
CA GLU A 88 -14.37 -4.58 -41.89
C GLU A 88 -15.68 -3.80 -41.87
N LYS A 89 -15.60 -2.45 -41.79
CA LYS A 89 -16.75 -1.54 -41.75
C LYS A 89 -17.76 -1.89 -40.66
N VAL A 90 -17.25 -2.20 -39.46
CA VAL A 90 -18.04 -2.55 -38.28
C VAL A 90 -18.13 -1.36 -37.32
N SER A 91 -19.10 -1.43 -36.39
CA SER A 91 -19.26 -0.41 -35.35
C SER A 91 -18.04 -0.32 -34.44
N ALA A 92 -17.77 0.86 -33.90
CA ALA A 92 -16.65 1.09 -32.99
C ALA A 92 -16.73 0.19 -31.75
N ALA A 93 -17.92 -0.01 -31.18
CA ALA A 93 -18.13 -0.90 -30.04
C ALA A 93 -17.75 -2.36 -30.36
N TYR A 94 -18.13 -2.87 -31.53
CA TYR A 94 -17.78 -4.22 -31.96
C TYR A 94 -16.29 -4.36 -32.22
N ALA A 95 -15.66 -3.39 -32.84
CA ALA A 95 -14.22 -3.39 -33.06
C ALA A 95 -13.44 -3.40 -31.73
N VAL A 96 -13.88 -2.66 -30.72
CA VAL A 96 -13.29 -2.67 -29.38
C VAL A 96 -13.46 -4.04 -28.71
N ALA A 97 -14.66 -4.63 -28.76
CA ALA A 97 -14.93 -5.93 -28.15
C ALA A 97 -14.09 -7.05 -28.79
N THR A 98 -14.03 -7.10 -30.12
CA THR A 98 -13.25 -8.12 -30.85
C THR A 98 -11.75 -7.96 -30.59
N THR A 99 -11.22 -6.73 -30.63
CA THR A 99 -9.79 -6.47 -30.32
C THR A 99 -9.44 -6.88 -28.89
N ARG A 100 -10.34 -6.66 -27.92
CA ARG A 100 -10.18 -7.15 -26.53
C ARG A 100 -10.00 -8.66 -26.49
N ASP A 101 -10.89 -9.38 -27.19
CA ASP A 101 -10.93 -10.84 -27.16
C ASP A 101 -9.68 -11.45 -27.84
N GLU A 102 -9.24 -10.88 -28.94
CA GLU A 102 -8.02 -11.27 -29.66
C GLU A 102 -6.75 -11.05 -28.81
N LEU A 103 -6.62 -9.89 -28.18
CA LEU A 103 -5.49 -9.60 -27.30
C LEU A 103 -5.52 -10.48 -26.05
N SER A 104 -6.69 -10.72 -25.47
CA SER A 104 -6.85 -11.61 -24.33
C SER A 104 -6.46 -13.05 -24.66
N GLN A 105 -6.78 -13.55 -25.85
CA GLN A 105 -6.33 -14.86 -26.32
C GLN A 105 -4.81 -14.90 -26.52
N THR A 106 -4.25 -13.88 -27.14
CA THR A 106 -2.79 -13.77 -27.37
C THR A 106 -2.02 -13.83 -26.05
N PHE A 107 -2.51 -13.13 -25.04
CA PHE A 107 -1.88 -13.09 -23.73
C PHE A 107 -2.08 -14.35 -22.89
N ARG A 108 -3.19 -15.08 -23.03
CA ARG A 108 -3.43 -16.36 -22.30
C ARG A 108 -2.39 -17.44 -22.59
N ASN A 109 -1.73 -17.38 -23.72
CA ASN A 109 -0.69 -18.33 -24.10
C ASN A 109 0.68 -18.04 -23.47
N LEU A 110 0.79 -17.01 -22.62
CA LEU A 110 2.00 -16.63 -21.91
C LEU A 110 1.79 -16.89 -20.41
N GLU A 111 2.60 -17.75 -19.80
CA GLU A 111 2.44 -18.19 -18.40
C GLU A 111 2.97 -17.20 -17.32
N GLU A 112 3.27 -15.95 -17.66
CA GLU A 112 3.84 -14.98 -16.73
C GLU A 112 2.78 -14.23 -15.91
N PRO A 113 2.97 -14.02 -14.58
CA PRO A 113 2.02 -13.29 -13.72
C PRO A 113 1.71 -11.86 -14.19
N ALA A 114 2.69 -11.15 -14.72
CA ALA A 114 2.54 -9.79 -15.30
C ALA A 114 1.59 -9.75 -16.50
N VAL A 115 1.33 -10.88 -17.13
CA VAL A 115 0.44 -11.01 -18.28
C VAL A 115 -1.02 -11.03 -17.84
N LYS A 116 -1.33 -11.60 -16.68
CA LYS A 116 -2.70 -11.59 -16.11
C LYS A 116 -3.17 -10.16 -15.83
N GLU A 117 -2.30 -9.32 -15.28
CA GLU A 117 -2.62 -7.90 -15.05
C GLU A 117 -2.89 -7.15 -16.36
N ARG A 118 -2.13 -7.44 -17.43
CA ARG A 118 -2.35 -6.82 -18.74
C ARG A 118 -3.67 -7.23 -19.38
N ILE A 119 -4.09 -8.47 -19.20
CA ILE A 119 -5.40 -8.94 -19.67
C ILE A 119 -6.52 -8.16 -18.99
N GLU A 120 -6.40 -7.97 -17.68
CA GLU A 120 -7.39 -7.23 -16.88
C GLU A 120 -7.42 -5.74 -17.29
N ASP A 121 -6.26 -5.10 -17.49
CA ASP A 121 -6.16 -3.71 -17.96
C ASP A 121 -6.84 -3.54 -19.34
N VAL A 122 -6.63 -4.47 -20.27
CA VAL A 122 -7.26 -4.44 -21.62
C VAL A 122 -8.76 -4.66 -21.50
N ARG A 123 -9.20 -5.58 -20.66
CA ARG A 123 -10.61 -5.89 -20.44
C ARG A 123 -11.34 -4.68 -19.85
N GLU A 124 -10.84 -4.13 -18.76
CA GLU A 124 -11.43 -2.97 -18.10
C GLU A 124 -11.52 -1.76 -19.04
N LEU A 125 -10.41 -1.47 -19.75
CA LEU A 125 -10.37 -0.38 -20.70
C LEU A 125 -11.39 -0.54 -21.84
N SER A 126 -11.51 -1.76 -22.37
CA SER A 126 -12.45 -2.05 -23.45
C SER A 126 -13.90 -1.91 -23.01
N GLU A 127 -14.23 -2.36 -21.82
CA GLU A 127 -15.57 -2.25 -21.24
C GLU A 127 -15.97 -0.77 -21.03
N ARG A 128 -15.06 0.07 -20.54
CA ARG A 128 -15.29 1.53 -20.44
C ARG A 128 -15.52 2.17 -21.80
N LEU A 129 -14.71 1.83 -22.80
CA LEU A 129 -14.90 2.33 -24.15
C LEU A 129 -16.27 1.93 -24.73
N ILE A 130 -16.68 0.67 -24.53
CA ILE A 130 -17.98 0.16 -24.99
C ILE A 130 -19.13 0.88 -24.27
N ALA A 131 -19.03 1.10 -22.95
CA ALA A 131 -20.03 1.83 -22.20
C ALA A 131 -20.20 3.27 -22.70
N VAL A 132 -19.09 3.99 -22.92
CA VAL A 132 -19.12 5.35 -23.47
C VAL A 132 -19.68 5.39 -24.89
N LEU A 133 -19.32 4.42 -25.74
CA LEU A 133 -19.84 4.29 -27.11
C LEU A 133 -21.34 3.95 -27.14
N GLY A 134 -21.81 3.17 -26.14
CA GLY A 134 -23.22 2.83 -25.98
C GLY A 134 -24.06 3.93 -25.30
N GLY A 135 -23.44 5.02 -24.85
CA GLY A 135 -24.12 6.10 -24.12
C GLY A 135 -24.59 5.69 -22.71
N LEU A 136 -24.05 4.58 -22.17
CA LEU A 136 -24.37 4.10 -20.84
C LEU A 136 -23.54 4.88 -19.79
N SER A 137 -24.20 5.29 -18.70
CA SER A 137 -23.53 5.81 -17.50
C SER A 137 -23.01 4.63 -16.68
N SER A 138 -21.77 4.68 -16.25
CA SER A 138 -21.16 3.66 -15.38
C SER A 138 -21.60 3.82 -13.91
N THR A 139 -22.41 4.83 -13.59
CA THR A 139 -22.78 5.14 -12.19
C THR A 139 -23.72 4.08 -11.64
N ILE A 140 -23.28 3.37 -10.61
CA ILE A 140 -24.10 2.43 -9.86
C ILE A 140 -24.95 3.20 -8.86
N PHE A 141 -26.26 3.14 -9.02
CA PHE A 141 -27.19 3.76 -8.07
C PHE A 141 -27.43 2.84 -6.88
N LEU A 142 -26.94 3.20 -5.71
CA LEU A 142 -27.04 2.42 -4.47
C LEU A 142 -28.41 2.58 -3.76
N GLY A 143 -29.34 3.37 -4.29
CA GLY A 143 -30.61 3.66 -3.63
C GLY A 143 -30.47 4.70 -2.51
N GLU A 144 -31.50 4.79 -1.64
CA GLU A 144 -31.52 5.77 -0.53
C GLU A 144 -30.87 5.27 0.76
N LYS A 145 -30.82 3.95 0.98
CA LYS A 145 -30.30 3.33 2.20
C LYS A 145 -28.92 2.70 1.97
N PRO A 146 -28.07 2.66 3.01
CA PRO A 146 -26.81 1.94 2.94
C PRO A 146 -27.00 0.45 2.63
N VAL A 147 -26.13 -0.11 1.78
CA VAL A 147 -26.25 -1.48 1.26
C VAL A 147 -24.93 -2.24 1.31
N ILE A 148 -25.03 -3.56 1.31
CA ILE A 148 -23.93 -4.48 1.01
C ILE A 148 -23.98 -4.73 -0.49
N LEU A 149 -22.93 -4.34 -1.21
CA LEU A 149 -22.84 -4.52 -2.65
C LEU A 149 -22.35 -5.92 -2.97
N ALA A 150 -23.16 -6.72 -3.66
CA ALA A 150 -22.77 -8.02 -4.20
C ALA A 150 -22.67 -7.95 -5.72
N ALA A 151 -21.55 -8.41 -6.29
CA ALA A 151 -21.32 -8.37 -7.73
C ALA A 151 -20.46 -9.53 -8.20
N GLU A 152 -20.58 -9.92 -9.46
CA GLU A 152 -19.65 -10.89 -10.08
C GLU A 152 -18.22 -10.36 -10.03
N THR A 153 -18.03 -9.14 -10.51
CA THR A 153 -16.76 -8.37 -10.45
C THR A 153 -17.08 -6.90 -10.30
N LEU A 154 -16.14 -6.14 -9.74
CA LEU A 154 -16.21 -4.68 -9.64
C LEU A 154 -14.92 -4.05 -10.14
N SER A 155 -15.07 -3.06 -11.01
CA SER A 155 -13.93 -2.23 -11.41
C SER A 155 -13.68 -1.12 -10.38
N PRO A 156 -12.44 -0.63 -10.26
CA PRO A 156 -12.13 0.49 -9.39
C PRO A 156 -12.95 1.73 -9.67
N GLY A 157 -13.24 1.99 -10.94
CA GLY A 157 -14.04 3.13 -11.37
C GLY A 157 -15.46 3.09 -10.83
N GLU A 158 -16.10 1.92 -10.90
CA GLU A 158 -17.46 1.73 -10.36
C GLU A 158 -17.51 2.03 -8.86
N ILE A 159 -16.53 1.53 -8.08
CA ILE A 159 -16.48 1.78 -6.64
C ILE A 159 -16.18 3.26 -6.31
N LEU A 160 -15.36 3.95 -7.11
CA LEU A 160 -15.05 5.36 -6.89
C LEU A 160 -16.22 6.30 -7.19
N GLU A 161 -17.07 5.93 -8.13
CA GLU A 161 -18.26 6.68 -8.50
C GLU A 161 -19.44 6.46 -7.53
N MET A 162 -19.37 5.44 -6.66
CA MET A 162 -20.40 5.16 -5.67
C MET A 162 -20.38 6.17 -4.52
N GLU A 163 -21.53 6.42 -3.94
CA GLU A 163 -21.65 7.18 -2.70
C GLU A 163 -21.13 6.34 -1.53
N LYS A 164 -19.88 6.62 -1.08
CA LYS A 164 -19.16 5.84 -0.08
C LYS A 164 -19.92 5.66 1.23
N GLU A 165 -20.69 6.67 1.61
CA GLU A 165 -21.51 6.70 2.82
C GLU A 165 -22.66 5.68 2.79
N LYS A 166 -23.02 5.23 1.58
CA LYS A 166 -24.07 4.23 1.38
C LYS A 166 -23.53 2.82 1.18
N LEU A 167 -22.22 2.64 1.15
CA LEU A 167 -21.59 1.35 0.94
C LEU A 167 -21.13 0.76 2.27
N LEU A 168 -21.81 -0.29 2.74
CA LEU A 168 -21.51 -0.96 4.01
C LEU A 168 -20.41 -2.02 3.86
N ALA A 169 -20.43 -2.78 2.78
CA ALA A 169 -19.45 -3.81 2.45
C ALA A 169 -19.48 -4.12 0.95
N VAL A 170 -18.43 -4.76 0.48
CA VAL A 170 -18.33 -5.29 -0.89
C VAL A 170 -18.13 -6.80 -0.84
N VAL A 171 -18.89 -7.53 -1.64
CA VAL A 171 -18.77 -8.98 -1.82
C VAL A 171 -18.68 -9.27 -3.30
N THR A 172 -17.63 -9.97 -3.75
CA THR A 172 -17.48 -10.33 -5.17
C THR A 172 -17.30 -11.84 -5.35
N HIS A 173 -17.83 -12.35 -6.48
CA HIS A 173 -17.62 -13.74 -6.86
C HIS A 173 -16.19 -13.96 -7.36
N GLN A 174 -15.69 -13.06 -8.19
CA GLN A 174 -14.32 -13.11 -8.70
C GLN A 174 -13.47 -12.00 -8.09
N GLY A 175 -12.23 -12.32 -7.78
CA GLY A 175 -11.27 -11.35 -7.25
C GLY A 175 -10.11 -12.01 -6.52
N SER A 176 -9.22 -11.19 -6.00
CA SER A 176 -8.13 -11.61 -5.14
C SER A 176 -7.86 -10.52 -4.10
N GLU A 177 -7.08 -10.83 -3.09
CA GLU A 177 -6.69 -9.85 -2.05
C GLU A 177 -5.98 -8.61 -2.63
N ILE A 178 -5.38 -8.74 -3.80
CA ILE A 178 -4.68 -7.67 -4.53
C ILE A 178 -5.51 -7.10 -5.68
N SER A 179 -6.77 -7.53 -5.84
CA SER A 179 -7.66 -6.97 -6.86
C SER A 179 -7.95 -5.49 -6.61
N HIS A 180 -8.26 -4.76 -7.67
CA HIS A 180 -8.56 -3.33 -7.57
C HIS A 180 -9.74 -3.04 -6.63
N ALA A 181 -10.78 -3.88 -6.67
CA ALA A 181 -11.93 -3.78 -5.76
C ALA A 181 -11.51 -3.91 -4.28
N SER A 182 -10.62 -4.87 -3.99
CA SER A 182 -10.08 -5.09 -2.65
C SER A 182 -9.23 -3.90 -2.17
N ILE A 183 -8.36 -3.37 -3.03
CA ILE A 183 -7.53 -2.20 -2.72
C ILE A 183 -8.42 -0.97 -2.46
N MET A 184 -9.44 -0.77 -3.27
CA MET A 184 -10.37 0.35 -3.08
C MET A 184 -11.23 0.20 -1.84
N ALA A 185 -11.74 -1.01 -1.53
CA ALA A 185 -12.48 -1.27 -0.29
C ALA A 185 -11.61 -0.97 0.95
N LYS A 186 -10.32 -1.36 0.92
CA LYS A 186 -9.33 -0.98 1.93
C LYS A 186 -9.17 0.53 2.07
N THR A 187 -9.12 1.25 0.94
CA THR A 187 -8.97 2.71 0.93
C THR A 187 -10.20 3.41 1.52
N ILE A 188 -11.40 2.89 1.25
CA ILE A 188 -12.66 3.40 1.80
C ILE A 188 -12.84 2.98 3.27
N GLY A 189 -12.21 1.88 3.69
CA GLY A 189 -12.28 1.34 5.05
C GLY A 189 -13.55 0.55 5.32
N ILE A 190 -14.06 -0.20 4.33
CA ILE A 190 -15.25 -1.05 4.43
C ILE A 190 -14.91 -2.52 4.26
N PRO A 191 -15.60 -3.45 4.96
CA PRO A 191 -15.38 -4.88 4.83
C PRO A 191 -15.51 -5.35 3.37
N ALA A 192 -14.61 -6.24 2.95
CA ALA A 192 -14.65 -6.81 1.61
C ALA A 192 -14.33 -8.30 1.61
N LEU A 193 -15.14 -9.07 0.89
CA LEU A 193 -14.96 -10.49 0.64
C LEU A 193 -14.86 -10.74 -0.87
N VAL A 194 -13.97 -11.62 -1.26
CA VAL A 194 -13.84 -12.13 -2.63
C VAL A 194 -13.98 -13.66 -2.63
N ASP A 195 -14.14 -14.25 -3.80
CA ASP A 195 -14.34 -15.70 -3.99
C ASP A 195 -15.61 -16.22 -3.28
N VAL A 196 -16.67 -15.43 -3.28
CA VAL A 196 -17.98 -15.83 -2.74
C VAL A 196 -18.90 -16.24 -3.87
N GLU A 197 -19.48 -17.43 -3.82
CA GLU A 197 -20.51 -17.85 -4.79
C GLU A 197 -21.76 -16.98 -4.61
N ILE A 198 -22.05 -16.11 -5.57
CA ILE A 198 -23.16 -15.15 -5.52
C ILE A 198 -24.28 -15.63 -6.44
N GLU A 199 -25.52 -15.54 -5.97
CA GLU A 199 -26.74 -15.87 -6.73
C GLU A 199 -27.58 -14.60 -6.92
N GLU A 200 -28.26 -14.46 -8.05
CA GLU A 200 -29.07 -13.28 -8.39
C GLU A 200 -30.24 -13.06 -7.41
N ASP A 201 -30.75 -14.14 -6.80
CA ASP A 201 -31.84 -14.09 -5.82
C ASP A 201 -31.48 -13.45 -4.47
N TRP A 202 -30.22 -12.98 -4.32
CA TRP A 202 -29.76 -12.30 -3.10
C TRP A 202 -30.24 -10.85 -2.99
N ASP A 203 -30.70 -10.25 -4.07
CA ASP A 203 -31.09 -8.85 -4.06
C ASP A 203 -32.16 -8.55 -3.01
N GLY A 204 -31.94 -7.50 -2.23
CA GLY A 204 -32.81 -7.09 -1.12
C GLY A 204 -32.75 -7.95 0.14
N LEU A 205 -32.06 -9.10 0.15
CA LEU A 205 -31.96 -9.97 1.32
C LEU A 205 -31.09 -9.32 2.41
N LEU A 206 -31.44 -9.59 3.68
CA LEU A 206 -30.63 -9.16 4.81
C LEU A 206 -29.37 -10.04 4.92
N ALA A 207 -28.23 -9.41 5.13
CA ALA A 207 -26.96 -10.12 5.28
C ALA A 207 -26.07 -9.53 6.37
N VAL A 208 -25.17 -10.37 6.85
CA VAL A 208 -24.04 -10.00 7.70
C VAL A 208 -22.75 -10.39 6.99
N VAL A 209 -21.85 -9.43 6.82
CA VAL A 209 -20.49 -9.65 6.31
C VAL A 209 -19.53 -9.60 7.50
N ASP A 210 -18.84 -10.69 7.78
CA ASP A 210 -17.75 -10.77 8.75
C ASP A 210 -16.41 -10.87 8.03
N GLY A 211 -15.76 -9.74 7.82
CA GLY A 211 -14.43 -9.63 7.19
C GLY A 211 -13.28 -10.12 8.09
N TYR A 212 -13.51 -10.47 9.35
CA TYR A 212 -12.50 -11.11 10.20
C TYR A 212 -12.41 -12.62 9.93
N THR A 213 -13.56 -13.24 9.64
CA THR A 213 -13.66 -14.70 9.45
C THR A 213 -13.85 -15.08 7.97
N GLY A 214 -13.96 -14.10 7.07
CA GLY A 214 -14.26 -14.34 5.65
C GLY A 214 -15.64 -14.96 5.44
N THR A 215 -16.64 -14.57 6.24
CA THR A 215 -17.96 -15.22 6.24
C THR A 215 -19.06 -14.24 5.88
N LEU A 216 -19.92 -14.67 4.96
CA LEU A 216 -21.19 -14.01 4.66
C LEU A 216 -22.34 -14.87 5.21
N TYR A 217 -23.20 -14.28 6.02
CA TYR A 217 -24.45 -14.87 6.49
C TYR A 217 -25.61 -14.24 5.76
N LEU A 218 -26.36 -15.04 5.02
CA LEU A 218 -27.55 -14.61 4.27
C LEU A 218 -28.80 -14.98 5.02
N ASN A 219 -29.73 -14.03 5.20
CA ASN A 219 -30.90 -14.15 6.05
C ASN A 219 -30.56 -14.73 7.43
N PRO A 220 -29.71 -14.04 8.23
CA PRO A 220 -29.36 -14.47 9.56
C PRO A 220 -30.62 -14.60 10.44
N ASP A 221 -30.61 -15.57 11.35
CA ASP A 221 -31.66 -15.63 12.38
C ASP A 221 -31.50 -14.48 13.39
N GLY A 222 -32.54 -14.28 14.21
CA GLY A 222 -32.56 -13.13 15.11
C GLY A 222 -31.48 -13.15 16.19
N GLU A 223 -30.99 -14.33 16.59
CA GLU A 223 -29.91 -14.45 17.58
C GLU A 223 -28.56 -14.04 16.99
N LEU A 224 -28.25 -14.55 15.80
CA LEU A 224 -27.03 -14.20 15.07
C LEU A 224 -27.02 -12.72 14.69
N LEU A 225 -28.13 -12.20 14.19
CA LEU A 225 -28.26 -10.79 13.83
C LEU A 225 -27.97 -9.89 15.04
N LYS A 226 -28.63 -10.15 16.17
CA LYS A 226 -28.43 -9.40 17.40
C LYS A 226 -26.96 -9.43 17.86
N LYS A 227 -26.33 -10.61 17.82
CA LYS A 227 -24.91 -10.76 18.16
C LYS A 227 -24.01 -9.85 17.31
N TYR A 228 -24.23 -9.79 15.99
CA TYR A 228 -23.43 -8.98 15.10
C TYR A 228 -23.77 -7.48 15.19
N GLU A 229 -25.00 -7.11 15.43
CA GLU A 229 -25.39 -5.72 15.72
C GLU A 229 -24.75 -5.19 16.99
N GLU A 230 -24.74 -5.99 18.07
CA GLU A 230 -24.05 -5.64 19.33
C GLU A 230 -22.53 -5.49 19.11
N ARG A 231 -21.92 -6.39 18.33
CA ARG A 231 -20.51 -6.32 18.00
C ARG A 231 -20.18 -5.11 17.15
N LEU A 232 -20.98 -4.80 16.12
CA LEU A 232 -20.83 -3.62 15.28
C LEU A 232 -20.93 -2.32 16.11
N LYS A 233 -21.89 -2.27 17.04
CA LYS A 233 -22.06 -1.14 17.95
C LYS A 233 -20.82 -0.97 18.84
N ALA A 234 -20.32 -2.05 19.42
CA ALA A 234 -19.11 -2.03 20.25
C ALA A 234 -17.88 -1.56 19.47
N GLU A 235 -17.71 -2.00 18.20
CA GLU A 235 -16.63 -1.53 17.32
C GLU A 235 -16.75 -0.04 16.99
N GLN A 236 -17.97 0.46 16.78
CA GLN A 236 -18.22 1.88 16.54
C GLN A 236 -17.93 2.73 17.78
N GLU A 237 -18.41 2.31 18.93
CA GLU A 237 -18.12 2.96 20.22
C GLU A 237 -16.60 2.99 20.50
N GLU A 238 -15.92 1.87 20.27
CA GLU A 238 -14.46 1.82 20.41
C GLU A 238 -13.75 2.77 19.45
N LYS A 239 -14.17 2.82 18.18
CA LYS A 239 -13.61 3.75 17.17
C LYS A 239 -13.81 5.21 17.58
N GLU A 240 -14.99 5.56 18.10
CA GLU A 240 -15.26 6.91 18.61
C GLU A 240 -14.39 7.25 19.82
N GLU A 241 -14.24 6.31 20.76
CA GLU A 241 -13.35 6.48 21.92
C GLU A 241 -11.89 6.67 21.49
N LEU A 242 -11.43 5.90 20.50
CA LEU A 242 -10.09 6.06 19.93
C LEU A 242 -9.91 7.44 19.28
N LEU A 243 -10.90 7.92 18.52
CA LEU A 243 -10.82 9.22 17.88
C LEU A 243 -10.71 10.38 18.89
N LYS A 244 -11.26 10.26 20.10
CA LYS A 244 -11.06 11.23 21.18
C LYS A 244 -9.58 11.37 21.62
N LEU A 245 -8.76 10.38 21.29
CA LEU A 245 -7.33 10.38 21.59
C LEU A 245 -6.47 11.05 20.50
N LYS A 246 -7.04 11.39 19.33
CA LYS A 246 -6.32 11.87 18.16
C LYS A 246 -5.31 12.99 18.46
N ASN A 247 -5.72 13.98 19.24
CA ASN A 247 -4.91 15.15 19.58
C ASN A 247 -4.27 15.07 20.98
N LYS A 248 -4.32 13.92 21.62
CA LYS A 248 -3.70 13.74 22.93
C LYS A 248 -2.29 13.20 22.79
N GLU A 249 -1.39 13.65 23.65
CA GLU A 249 -0.04 13.11 23.71
C GLU A 249 -0.07 11.64 24.21
N ALA A 250 0.85 10.84 23.70
CA ALA A 250 1.06 9.48 24.19
C ALA A 250 1.97 9.53 25.43
N VAL A 251 1.37 9.69 26.59
CA VAL A 251 2.04 9.79 27.90
C VAL A 251 1.57 8.63 28.78
N THR A 252 2.50 7.92 29.38
CA THR A 252 2.24 6.83 30.31
C THR A 252 1.59 7.33 31.61
N LEU A 253 1.08 6.43 32.44
CA LEU A 253 0.47 6.77 33.74
C LEU A 253 1.47 7.40 34.71
N ASP A 254 2.76 7.10 34.57
CA ASP A 254 3.89 7.63 35.33
C ASP A 254 4.57 8.84 34.65
N GLY A 255 3.95 9.42 33.60
CA GLY A 255 4.33 10.70 33.04
C GLY A 255 5.40 10.64 31.93
N HIS A 256 5.82 9.47 31.46
CA HIS A 256 6.76 9.36 30.35
C HIS A 256 6.08 9.56 29.00
N ARG A 257 6.62 10.49 28.19
CA ARG A 257 6.14 10.74 26.84
C ARG A 257 6.82 9.82 25.83
N ILE A 258 6.03 9.20 24.98
CA ILE A 258 6.46 8.31 23.89
C ILE A 258 6.06 8.93 22.55
N SER A 259 7.01 9.00 21.61
CA SER A 259 6.69 9.50 20.28
C SER A 259 5.96 8.44 19.46
N LEU A 260 4.84 8.82 18.83
CA LEU A 260 4.09 7.93 17.95
C LEU A 260 4.16 8.42 16.51
N TYR A 261 4.87 7.66 15.69
CA TYR A 261 5.09 7.92 14.28
C TYR A 261 4.31 6.95 13.40
N ALA A 262 4.09 7.36 12.15
CA ALA A 262 3.46 6.53 11.14
C ALA A 262 4.48 5.82 10.24
N ASN A 263 4.19 4.58 9.86
CA ASN A 263 4.84 3.88 8.76
C ASN A 263 3.97 4.04 7.51
N ILE A 264 4.54 4.49 6.41
CA ILE A 264 3.86 4.62 5.14
C ILE A 264 4.61 3.94 4.00
N ALA A 265 3.85 3.43 3.04
CA ALA A 265 4.38 2.71 1.88
C ALA A 265 4.22 3.50 0.58
N ASN A 266 3.38 4.55 0.57
CA ASN A 266 3.14 5.41 -0.59
C ASN A 266 2.74 6.82 -0.15
N LEU A 267 2.57 7.73 -1.10
CA LEU A 267 2.21 9.13 -0.81
C LEU A 267 0.73 9.33 -0.49
N ASP A 268 -0.13 8.38 -0.84
CA ASP A 268 -1.57 8.47 -0.57
C ASP A 268 -1.86 8.27 0.92
N ASP A 269 -0.95 7.58 1.62
CA ASP A 269 -1.03 7.39 3.07
C ASP A 269 -0.87 8.69 3.87
N LEU A 270 -0.35 9.78 3.28
CA LEU A 270 -0.11 11.06 3.97
C LEU A 270 -1.38 11.62 4.64
N ASN A 271 -2.52 11.52 3.97
CA ASN A 271 -3.79 11.96 4.53
C ASN A 271 -4.17 11.15 5.79
N SER A 272 -3.91 9.84 5.77
CA SER A 272 -4.16 8.96 6.91
C SER A 272 -3.24 9.27 8.08
N VAL A 273 -1.96 9.60 7.82
CA VAL A 273 -1.01 10.06 8.85
C VAL A 273 -1.57 11.26 9.63
N LEU A 274 -2.06 12.25 8.90
CA LEU A 274 -2.66 13.46 9.48
C LEU A 274 -4.00 13.17 10.16
N PHE A 275 -4.82 12.31 9.54
CA PHE A 275 -6.12 11.93 10.06
C PHE A 275 -6.02 11.25 11.42
N TYR A 276 -5.12 10.29 11.60
CA TYR A 276 -4.94 9.58 12.88
C TYR A 276 -4.05 10.33 13.88
N GLY A 277 -3.53 11.49 13.51
CA GLY A 277 -2.78 12.37 14.41
C GLY A 277 -1.41 11.79 14.81
N ALA A 278 -0.69 11.19 13.88
CA ALA A 278 0.70 10.80 14.08
C ALA A 278 1.59 12.04 14.28
N GLU A 279 2.62 11.93 15.11
CA GLU A 279 3.56 13.02 15.40
C GLU A 279 4.54 13.27 14.26
N GLY A 280 4.64 12.32 13.32
CA GLY A 280 5.49 12.35 12.16
C GLY A 280 5.43 11.03 11.39
N ILE A 281 6.37 10.86 10.47
CA ILE A 281 6.60 9.62 9.73
C ILE A 281 7.90 9.02 10.25
N GLY A 282 7.85 7.88 10.94
CA GLY A 282 9.04 7.18 11.43
C GLY A 282 9.63 6.25 10.38
N LEU A 283 8.85 5.88 9.38
CA LEU A 283 9.31 5.08 8.25
C LEU A 283 8.49 5.41 6.98
N LEU A 284 9.14 6.07 6.02
CA LEU A 284 8.67 6.08 4.63
C LEU A 284 9.47 5.02 3.87
N ARG A 285 8.77 3.96 3.43
CA ARG A 285 9.33 2.94 2.54
C ARG A 285 9.44 3.51 1.13
N SER A 286 10.65 3.65 0.61
CA SER A 286 10.88 4.29 -0.70
C SER A 286 10.76 3.35 -1.90
N GLU A 287 10.51 2.06 -1.68
CA GLU A 287 10.44 1.01 -2.70
C GLU A 287 9.37 1.28 -3.75
N PHE A 288 8.24 1.90 -3.35
CA PHE A 288 7.16 2.26 -4.26
C PHE A 288 7.60 3.18 -5.42
N GLN A 289 8.72 3.92 -5.23
CA GLN A 289 9.29 4.76 -6.28
C GLN A 289 10.03 3.95 -7.36
N TYR A 290 10.38 2.71 -7.06
CA TYR A 290 11.19 1.84 -7.90
C TYR A 290 10.41 0.67 -8.48
N LEU A 291 9.40 0.18 -7.79
CA LEU A 291 8.59 -0.96 -8.22
C LEU A 291 7.61 -0.57 -9.34
N GLY A 292 7.27 -1.54 -10.19
CA GLY A 292 6.29 -1.38 -11.27
C GLY A 292 6.70 -0.40 -12.38
N ARG A 293 7.99 -0.20 -12.61
CA ARG A 293 8.57 0.67 -13.62
C ARG A 293 9.40 -0.15 -14.61
N GLU A 294 9.67 0.46 -15.76
CA GLU A 294 10.56 -0.10 -16.79
C GLU A 294 11.99 0.45 -16.68
N ASN A 295 12.19 1.52 -15.91
CA ASN A 295 13.47 2.21 -15.77
C ASN A 295 13.67 2.78 -14.38
N TYR A 296 14.93 3.04 -14.01
CA TYR A 296 15.26 3.73 -12.76
C TYR A 296 14.50 5.06 -12.63
N PRO A 297 13.97 5.39 -11.45
CA PRO A 297 13.37 6.69 -11.22
C PRO A 297 14.42 7.78 -11.39
N ARG A 298 14.06 8.86 -12.05
CA ARG A 298 14.94 10.02 -12.21
C ARG A 298 15.04 10.79 -10.90
N GLU A 299 16.18 11.42 -10.63
CA GLU A 299 16.38 12.24 -9.44
C GLU A 299 15.25 13.26 -9.19
N ASN A 300 14.75 13.89 -10.26
CA ASN A 300 13.67 14.88 -10.14
C ASN A 300 12.30 14.26 -9.76
N GLU A 301 12.05 13.01 -10.13
CA GLU A 301 10.84 12.28 -9.73
C GLU A 301 10.90 11.97 -8.22
N LEU A 302 12.02 11.41 -7.77
CA LEU A 302 12.28 11.15 -6.35
C LEU A 302 12.20 12.45 -5.53
N PHE A 303 12.81 13.53 -6.04
CA PHE A 303 12.78 14.83 -5.39
C PHE A 303 11.34 15.36 -5.22
N ARG A 304 10.49 15.26 -6.25
CA ARG A 304 9.09 15.71 -6.16
C ARG A 304 8.32 14.94 -5.10
N ALA A 305 8.51 13.62 -5.05
CA ALA A 305 7.86 12.76 -4.06
C ALA A 305 8.30 13.13 -2.64
N TYR A 306 9.59 13.23 -2.39
CA TYR A 306 10.12 13.55 -1.06
C TYR A 306 9.82 15.01 -0.64
N LYS A 307 9.79 15.93 -1.61
CA LYS A 307 9.35 17.30 -1.38
C LYS A 307 7.88 17.36 -0.93
N LYS A 308 6.99 16.61 -1.61
CA LYS A 308 5.57 16.50 -1.21
C LYS A 308 5.44 15.98 0.23
N VAL A 309 6.22 14.98 0.62
CA VAL A 309 6.27 14.50 2.00
C VAL A 309 6.72 15.59 2.96
N ALA A 310 7.83 16.26 2.64
CA ALA A 310 8.39 17.33 3.47
C ALA A 310 7.38 18.49 3.68
N GLU A 311 6.75 18.95 2.60
CA GLU A 311 5.76 20.04 2.65
C GLU A 311 4.49 19.64 3.40
N THR A 312 3.99 18.40 3.18
CA THR A 312 2.78 17.90 3.88
C THR A 312 3.02 17.72 5.38
N MET A 313 4.21 17.25 5.76
CA MET A 313 4.55 17.03 7.16
C MET A 313 4.99 18.32 7.88
N ASP A 314 5.39 19.36 7.16
CA ASP A 314 5.82 20.66 7.66
C ASP A 314 6.96 20.52 8.70
N LYS A 315 6.69 20.84 9.96
CA LYS A 315 7.67 20.75 11.07
C LYS A 315 7.81 19.34 11.64
N ARG A 316 6.87 18.44 11.33
CA ARG A 316 6.89 17.05 11.81
C ARG A 316 7.99 16.27 11.11
N LEU A 317 8.70 15.46 11.88
CA LEU A 317 9.77 14.61 11.33
C LEU A 317 9.20 13.62 10.31
N ALA A 318 9.88 13.48 9.17
CA ALA A 318 9.64 12.40 8.22
C ALA A 318 10.95 11.68 7.89
N VAL A 319 11.03 10.42 8.28
CA VAL A 319 12.20 9.56 8.08
C VAL A 319 12.05 8.81 6.76
N ILE A 320 12.94 9.07 5.82
CA ILE A 320 12.96 8.41 4.51
C ILE A 320 13.98 7.27 4.57
N ARG A 321 13.52 6.04 4.46
CA ARG A 321 14.39 4.88 4.31
C ARG A 321 14.91 4.83 2.88
N THR A 322 16.23 4.70 2.70
CA THR A 322 16.77 4.41 1.37
C THR A 322 16.27 3.06 0.90
N VAL A 323 16.26 2.87 -0.41
CA VAL A 323 15.58 1.73 -1.03
C VAL A 323 16.08 0.40 -0.48
N ASP A 324 15.13 -0.47 -0.12
CA ASP A 324 15.35 -1.84 0.33
C ASP A 324 14.75 -2.81 -0.70
N LEU A 325 15.40 -2.89 -1.86
CA LEU A 325 15.10 -3.81 -2.95
C LEU A 325 16.11 -4.96 -2.97
N GLY A 326 15.76 -6.00 -3.68
CA GLY A 326 16.42 -7.30 -3.70
C GLY A 326 15.52 -8.35 -3.06
N ALA A 327 15.98 -9.57 -2.95
CA ALA A 327 15.23 -10.70 -2.41
C ALA A 327 13.87 -10.90 -3.11
N ASP A 328 12.78 -10.73 -2.37
CA ASP A 328 11.40 -10.87 -2.81
C ASP A 328 10.86 -9.66 -3.59
N LYS A 329 11.60 -8.53 -3.54
CA LYS A 329 11.19 -7.26 -4.15
C LYS A 329 12.09 -6.93 -5.32
N GLN A 330 11.82 -7.54 -6.47
CA GLN A 330 12.61 -7.32 -7.67
C GLN A 330 11.92 -6.34 -8.64
N ALA A 331 12.74 -5.52 -9.27
CA ALA A 331 12.33 -4.70 -10.41
C ALA A 331 13.09 -5.19 -11.65
N ALA A 332 12.40 -5.72 -12.63
CA ALA A 332 12.99 -6.38 -13.81
C ALA A 332 14.07 -5.54 -14.51
N TYR A 333 13.88 -4.21 -14.58
CA TYR A 333 14.85 -3.30 -15.20
C TYR A 333 16.16 -3.13 -14.41
N MET A 334 16.23 -3.60 -13.17
CA MET A 334 17.45 -3.51 -12.36
C MET A 334 18.46 -4.58 -12.72
N ASP A 335 18.04 -5.61 -13.45
CA ASP A 335 18.90 -6.73 -13.83
C ASP A 335 19.70 -7.27 -12.63
N ILE A 336 18.96 -7.59 -11.55
CA ILE A 336 19.53 -8.20 -10.36
C ILE A 336 19.66 -9.69 -10.66
N PRO A 337 20.87 -10.26 -10.56
CA PRO A 337 21.06 -11.69 -10.79
C PRO A 337 20.18 -12.53 -9.88
N GLU A 338 19.71 -13.67 -10.38
CA GLU A 338 19.01 -14.64 -9.58
C GLU A 338 19.97 -15.23 -8.53
N GLU A 339 19.54 -15.25 -7.28
CA GLU A 339 20.33 -15.74 -6.15
C GLU A 339 19.68 -16.97 -5.53
N THR A 340 20.50 -17.90 -5.07
CA THR A 340 20.00 -19.11 -4.40
C THR A 340 19.27 -18.81 -3.09
N ASN A 341 19.69 -17.78 -2.37
CA ASN A 341 19.07 -17.32 -1.13
C ASN A 341 18.85 -15.80 -1.18
N PRO A 342 17.85 -15.32 -1.93
CA PRO A 342 17.67 -13.90 -2.21
C PRO A 342 17.52 -13.04 -0.95
N ILE A 343 16.88 -13.58 0.11
CA ILE A 343 16.68 -12.86 1.38
C ILE A 343 18.00 -12.53 2.06
N MET A 344 19.02 -13.41 1.95
CA MET A 344 20.37 -13.20 2.47
C MET A 344 21.34 -12.62 1.45
N GLY A 345 20.86 -12.29 0.26
CA GLY A 345 21.65 -11.86 -0.87
C GLY A 345 21.90 -10.35 -0.93
N ASN A 346 22.03 -9.85 -2.16
CA ASN A 346 22.30 -8.44 -2.46
C ASN A 346 21.03 -7.60 -2.40
N ARG A 347 20.67 -7.14 -1.21
CA ARG A 347 19.49 -6.30 -0.95
C ARG A 347 19.84 -5.08 -0.08
N GLY A 348 18.92 -4.12 -0.07
CA GLY A 348 18.98 -2.95 0.80
C GLY A 348 20.26 -2.14 0.57
N ILE A 349 21.01 -1.87 1.63
CA ILE A 349 22.20 -1.05 1.51
C ILE A 349 23.29 -1.69 0.63
N ARG A 350 23.41 -3.02 0.61
CA ARG A 350 24.40 -3.70 -0.23
C ARG A 350 24.15 -3.39 -1.70
N LEU A 351 22.91 -3.51 -2.16
CA LEU A 351 22.50 -3.13 -3.51
C LEU A 351 22.74 -1.65 -3.78
N CYS A 352 22.47 -0.78 -2.81
CA CYS A 352 22.72 0.66 -2.93
C CYS A 352 24.21 0.97 -3.12
N LEU A 353 25.10 0.29 -2.38
CA LEU A 353 26.54 0.47 -2.48
C LEU A 353 27.10 -0.09 -3.80
N ASP A 354 26.55 -1.18 -4.32
CA ASP A 354 26.89 -1.70 -5.65
C ASP A 354 26.36 -0.78 -6.77
N ARG A 355 25.16 -0.24 -6.62
CA ARG A 355 24.50 0.63 -7.61
C ARG A 355 24.66 2.11 -7.23
N LYS A 356 25.89 2.57 -7.01
CA LYS A 356 26.24 3.93 -6.53
C LYS A 356 25.55 5.07 -7.29
N ARG A 357 25.29 4.90 -8.59
CA ARG A 357 24.59 5.92 -9.39
C ARG A 357 23.13 6.10 -8.93
N MET A 358 22.44 5.01 -8.70
CA MET A 358 21.07 4.97 -8.17
C MET A 358 21.06 5.56 -6.76
N PHE A 359 21.94 5.10 -5.89
CA PHE A 359 22.01 5.55 -4.51
C PHE A 359 22.30 7.06 -4.40
N LYS A 360 23.28 7.58 -5.17
CA LYS A 360 23.56 9.02 -5.24
C LYS A 360 22.35 9.83 -5.74
N ALA A 361 21.59 9.31 -6.71
CA ALA A 361 20.38 9.99 -7.19
C ALA A 361 19.32 10.08 -6.08
N GLN A 362 19.12 9.00 -5.32
CA GLN A 362 18.20 8.99 -4.19
C GLN A 362 18.64 9.96 -3.09
N LEU A 363 19.91 9.89 -2.66
CA LEU A 363 20.44 10.81 -1.64
C LEU A 363 20.35 12.27 -2.06
N ARG A 364 20.68 12.62 -3.32
CA ARG A 364 20.51 13.99 -3.83
C ARG A 364 19.05 14.43 -3.73
N ALA A 365 18.12 13.57 -4.10
CA ALA A 365 16.69 13.86 -4.01
C ALA A 365 16.25 14.12 -2.57
N ILE A 366 16.70 13.30 -1.60
CA ILE A 366 16.39 13.46 -0.17
C ILE A 366 16.97 14.78 0.34
N TYR A 367 18.26 15.06 0.10
CA TYR A 367 18.91 16.29 0.55
C TYR A 367 18.29 17.54 -0.10
N ARG A 368 17.93 17.51 -1.36
CA ARG A 368 17.20 18.61 -2.01
C ARG A 368 15.83 18.84 -1.37
N ALA A 369 15.13 17.77 -1.04
CA ALA A 369 13.82 17.85 -0.39
C ALA A 369 13.90 18.38 1.04
N SER A 370 15.01 18.23 1.74
CA SER A 370 15.22 18.69 3.11
C SER A 370 15.09 20.23 3.26
N ALA A 371 15.29 20.98 2.17
CA ALA A 371 15.07 22.43 2.17
C ALA A 371 13.60 22.80 2.48
N TYR A 372 12.65 21.88 2.25
CA TYR A 372 11.20 22.13 2.28
C TYR A 372 10.50 21.62 3.55
N GLY A 373 11.18 20.91 4.45
CA GLY A 373 10.59 20.39 5.68
C GLY A 373 11.60 19.75 6.61
N ASN A 374 11.11 18.98 7.57
CA ASN A 374 11.92 18.29 8.58
C ASN A 374 12.08 16.82 8.19
N LEU A 375 13.16 16.49 7.47
CA LEU A 375 13.47 15.16 7.00
C LEU A 375 14.62 14.52 7.79
N ALA A 376 14.62 13.19 7.81
CA ALA A 376 15.77 12.37 8.19
C ALA A 376 15.97 11.26 7.16
N VAL A 377 17.18 10.72 7.07
CA VAL A 377 17.48 9.57 6.22
C VAL A 377 17.76 8.34 7.09
N MET A 378 17.27 7.18 6.67
CA MET A 378 17.50 5.90 7.33
C MET A 378 18.07 4.88 6.35
N TYR A 379 19.09 4.15 6.78
CA TYR A 379 19.75 3.11 5.99
C TYR A 379 19.32 1.72 6.48
N PRO A 380 18.74 0.88 5.58
CA PRO A 380 18.31 -0.47 5.89
C PRO A 380 19.45 -1.47 5.80
N MET A 381 19.28 -2.65 6.42
CA MET A 381 20.12 -3.83 6.21
C MET A 381 21.61 -3.66 6.55
N ILE A 382 21.96 -2.73 7.42
CA ILE A 382 23.34 -2.56 7.88
C ILE A 382 23.80 -3.83 8.61
N SER A 383 25.02 -4.26 8.30
CA SER A 383 25.65 -5.44 8.89
C SER A 383 27.12 -5.21 9.31
N SER A 384 27.69 -4.05 8.95
CA SER A 384 29.07 -3.70 9.34
C SER A 384 29.28 -2.19 9.42
N LEU A 385 30.38 -1.76 10.07
CA LEU A 385 30.76 -0.35 10.14
C LEU A 385 31.39 0.16 8.84
N GLU A 386 31.99 -0.71 8.05
CA GLU A 386 32.54 -0.38 6.73
C GLU A 386 31.43 0.08 5.76
N GLU A 387 30.23 -0.49 5.87
CA GLU A 387 29.08 -0.02 5.11
C GLU A 387 28.75 1.44 5.48
N LEU A 388 28.80 1.80 6.76
CA LEU A 388 28.61 3.19 7.20
C LEU A 388 29.73 4.13 6.69
N ASP A 389 31.00 3.67 6.69
CA ASP A 389 32.10 4.44 6.11
C ASP A 389 31.89 4.77 4.64
N GLU A 390 31.36 3.81 3.88
CA GLU A 390 31.10 4.00 2.46
C GLU A 390 29.89 4.92 2.23
N ILE A 391 28.83 4.78 3.02
CA ILE A 391 27.66 5.66 3.00
C ILE A 391 28.07 7.11 3.28
N GLU A 392 28.90 7.35 4.30
CA GLU A 392 29.39 8.68 4.66
C GLU A 392 30.20 9.32 3.54
N LYS A 393 31.10 8.56 2.91
CA LYS A 393 31.89 9.01 1.74
C LYS A 393 30.96 9.40 0.57
N ILE A 394 29.95 8.57 0.27
CA ILE A 394 29.02 8.85 -0.82
C ILE A 394 28.15 10.07 -0.48
N THR A 395 27.69 10.18 0.77
CA THR A 395 26.89 11.31 1.24
C THR A 395 27.67 12.62 1.18
N ALA A 396 28.93 12.61 1.58
CA ALA A 396 29.82 13.77 1.47
C ALA A 396 29.99 14.23 0.00
N GLN A 397 30.17 13.30 -0.94
CA GLN A 397 30.22 13.59 -2.37
C GLN A 397 28.91 14.21 -2.90
N VAL A 398 27.77 13.68 -2.45
CA VAL A 398 26.45 14.20 -2.81
C VAL A 398 26.27 15.63 -2.32
N LYS A 399 26.58 15.90 -1.04
CA LYS A 399 26.51 17.24 -0.45
C LYS A 399 27.46 18.23 -1.14
N ALA A 400 28.69 17.80 -1.46
CA ALA A 400 29.64 18.63 -2.19
C ALA A 400 29.10 19.00 -3.58
N GLY A 401 28.57 18.05 -4.34
CA GLY A 401 28.00 18.32 -5.66
C GLY A 401 26.74 19.19 -5.62
N LEU A 402 25.93 19.14 -4.56
CA LEU A 402 24.81 20.08 -4.38
C LEU A 402 25.28 21.50 -4.09
N ARG A 403 26.31 21.66 -3.23
CA ARG A 403 26.93 22.96 -2.93
C ARG A 403 27.54 23.60 -4.16
N GLU A 404 28.30 22.84 -4.94
CA GLU A 404 28.94 23.30 -6.18
C GLU A 404 27.92 23.83 -7.20
N LYS A 405 26.73 23.20 -7.23
CA LYS A 405 25.63 23.61 -8.12
C LYS A 405 24.72 24.70 -7.53
N GLY A 406 25.00 25.20 -6.33
CA GLY A 406 24.16 26.20 -5.65
C GLY A 406 22.77 25.67 -5.29
N ILE A 407 22.58 24.36 -5.16
CA ILE A 407 21.29 23.75 -4.82
C ILE A 407 21.12 23.75 -3.30
N ALA A 408 20.05 24.36 -2.83
CA ALA A 408 19.75 24.45 -1.40
C ALA A 408 19.43 23.07 -0.80
N TYR A 409 19.98 22.80 0.38
CA TYR A 409 19.67 21.65 1.21
C TYR A 409 19.97 21.96 2.68
N LYS A 410 19.46 21.14 3.59
CA LYS A 410 19.79 21.16 5.02
C LYS A 410 20.57 19.91 5.38
N ASP A 411 21.42 19.99 6.38
CA ASP A 411 21.91 18.79 7.06
C ASP A 411 20.76 18.17 7.83
N ILE A 412 20.55 16.87 7.62
CA ILE A 412 19.43 16.12 8.17
C ILE A 412 19.96 15.00 9.07
N PRO A 413 19.18 14.62 10.11
CA PRO A 413 19.54 13.49 10.95
C PRO A 413 19.67 12.19 10.13
N VAL A 414 20.61 11.36 10.58
CA VAL A 414 20.91 10.04 10.01
C VAL A 414 20.48 8.96 10.99
N SER A 415 19.81 7.94 10.49
CA SER A 415 19.43 6.76 11.26
C SER A 415 19.85 5.49 10.54
N VAL A 416 20.00 4.43 11.32
CA VAL A 416 20.17 3.06 10.83
C VAL A 416 19.00 2.21 11.30
N MET A 417 18.53 1.34 10.42
CA MET A 417 17.60 0.29 10.79
C MET A 417 18.39 -0.90 11.33
N ILE A 418 18.23 -1.17 12.62
CA ILE A 418 18.80 -2.35 13.29
C ILE A 418 17.83 -3.53 13.03
N GLU A 419 18.17 -4.32 12.05
CA GLU A 419 17.34 -5.43 11.57
C GLU A 419 18.13 -6.68 11.19
N THR A 420 19.43 -6.66 11.44
CA THR A 420 20.31 -7.83 11.33
C THR A 420 20.91 -8.16 12.69
N PRO A 421 21.12 -9.45 13.03
CA PRO A 421 21.82 -9.82 14.28
C PRO A 421 23.20 -9.17 14.42
N ALA A 422 23.93 -8.98 13.31
CA ALA A 422 25.22 -8.29 13.31
C ALA A 422 25.08 -6.83 13.78
N ALA A 423 24.08 -6.09 13.27
CA ALA A 423 23.82 -4.72 13.69
C ALA A 423 23.41 -4.63 15.17
N VAL A 424 22.70 -5.63 15.70
CA VAL A 424 22.39 -5.70 17.15
C VAL A 424 23.67 -5.79 17.96
N MET A 425 24.59 -6.69 17.59
CA MET A 425 25.86 -6.89 18.30
C MET A 425 26.82 -5.70 18.23
N MET A 426 26.58 -4.79 17.28
CA MET A 426 27.38 -3.57 17.07
C MET A 426 26.54 -2.30 17.29
N SER A 427 25.43 -2.42 18.02
CA SER A 427 24.49 -1.31 18.18
C SER A 427 25.10 -0.09 18.86
N ARG A 428 26.05 -0.28 19.76
CA ARG A 428 26.78 0.81 20.41
C ARG A 428 27.65 1.59 19.43
N GLU A 429 28.50 0.90 18.67
CA GLU A 429 29.38 1.51 17.68
C GLU A 429 28.58 2.19 16.56
N ILE A 430 27.45 1.61 16.16
CA ILE A 430 26.54 2.23 15.21
C ILE A 430 25.91 3.49 15.82
N ALA A 431 25.47 3.43 17.09
CA ALA A 431 24.87 4.57 17.79
C ALA A 431 25.81 5.78 17.89
N GLN A 432 27.15 5.55 18.04
CA GLN A 432 28.13 6.62 18.04
C GLN A 432 28.18 7.40 16.72
N ARG A 433 27.73 6.81 15.62
CA ARG A 433 27.88 7.35 14.26
C ARG A 433 26.60 7.94 13.70
N VAL A 434 25.45 7.72 14.35
CA VAL A 434 24.16 8.16 13.86
C VAL A 434 23.42 9.00 14.89
N ASP A 435 22.32 9.65 14.49
CA ASP A 435 21.55 10.52 15.37
C ASP A 435 20.52 9.75 16.20
N PHE A 436 19.97 8.66 15.66
CA PHE A 436 19.06 7.76 16.35
C PHE A 436 19.02 6.38 15.66
N LEU A 437 18.46 5.37 16.34
CA LEU A 437 18.30 4.02 15.82
C LEU A 437 16.82 3.68 15.64
N SER A 438 16.54 2.82 14.67
CA SER A 438 15.22 2.24 14.45
C SER A 438 15.31 0.72 14.38
N LEU A 439 14.48 0.02 15.13
CA LEU A 439 14.43 -1.45 15.14
C LEU A 439 13.46 -1.95 14.08
N GLY A 440 13.96 -2.69 13.08
CA GLY A 440 13.19 -3.39 12.06
C GLY A 440 12.88 -4.81 12.50
N THR A 441 11.89 -4.98 13.37
CA THR A 441 11.63 -6.26 14.06
C THR A 441 11.26 -7.41 13.13
N ASN A 442 10.69 -7.13 11.97
CA ASN A 442 10.30 -8.16 11.01
C ASN A 442 11.52 -8.89 10.42
N ASP A 443 12.48 -8.14 9.88
CA ASP A 443 13.69 -8.70 9.32
C ASP A 443 14.62 -9.22 10.43
N LEU A 444 14.69 -8.51 11.58
CA LEU A 444 15.43 -8.99 12.76
C LEU A 444 14.95 -10.37 13.20
N ALA A 445 13.63 -10.58 13.30
CA ALA A 445 13.06 -11.89 13.66
C ALA A 445 13.40 -12.95 12.61
N GLN A 446 13.24 -12.62 11.33
CA GLN A 446 13.53 -13.53 10.21
C GLN A 446 14.98 -14.01 10.23
N TYR A 447 15.95 -13.10 10.36
CA TYR A 447 17.37 -13.45 10.37
C TYR A 447 17.82 -14.14 11.67
N THR A 448 17.25 -13.75 12.81
CA THR A 448 17.59 -14.35 14.11
C THR A 448 17.04 -15.78 14.24
N LEU A 449 15.82 -16.00 13.79
CA LEU A 449 15.17 -17.31 13.84
C LEU A 449 15.58 -18.21 12.67
N ALA A 450 16.31 -17.68 11.68
CA ALA A 450 16.65 -18.37 10.43
C ALA A 450 15.40 -18.96 9.72
N MET A 451 14.30 -18.24 9.75
CA MET A 451 13.03 -18.64 9.16
C MET A 451 12.53 -17.56 8.21
N ASP A 452 12.17 -17.95 6.99
CA ASP A 452 11.47 -17.07 6.06
C ASP A 452 10.02 -16.89 6.50
N ARG A 453 9.65 -15.66 6.88
CA ARG A 453 8.30 -15.30 7.35
C ARG A 453 7.23 -15.45 6.27
N GLN A 454 7.63 -15.48 5.00
CA GLN A 454 6.72 -15.66 3.86
C GLN A 454 6.51 -17.13 3.51
N ASN A 455 7.28 -18.04 4.08
CA ASN A 455 7.16 -19.46 3.81
C ASN A 455 5.90 -20.04 4.48
N PRO A 456 4.87 -20.49 3.71
CA PRO A 456 3.64 -21.01 4.28
C PRO A 456 3.85 -22.23 5.21
N LEU A 457 4.90 -23.03 4.97
CA LEU A 457 5.21 -24.23 5.76
C LEU A 457 5.76 -23.86 7.15
N LEU A 458 6.26 -22.65 7.32
CA LEU A 458 6.85 -22.18 8.57
C LEU A 458 5.91 -21.25 9.35
N LYS A 459 4.76 -20.88 8.80
CA LYS A 459 3.84 -19.91 9.38
C LYS A 459 3.45 -20.23 10.83
N GLU A 460 3.17 -21.49 11.15
CA GLU A 460 2.81 -21.91 12.52
C GLU A 460 4.01 -21.98 13.48
N LYS A 461 5.24 -22.06 12.96
CA LYS A 461 6.47 -22.12 13.74
C LYS A 461 7.11 -20.75 13.94
N TYR A 462 6.79 -19.80 13.05
CA TYR A 462 7.32 -18.45 13.11
C TYR A 462 6.68 -17.70 14.29
N ASN A 463 7.52 -17.29 15.23
CA ASN A 463 7.09 -16.56 16.43
C ASN A 463 7.97 -15.33 16.60
N ASP A 464 7.48 -14.16 16.22
CA ASP A 464 8.15 -12.88 16.36
C ASP A 464 8.15 -12.37 17.83
N HIS A 465 7.29 -12.90 18.71
CA HIS A 465 7.34 -12.69 20.18
C HIS A 465 8.44 -13.53 20.87
N ASN A 466 9.32 -14.16 20.08
CA ASN A 466 10.36 -15.02 20.65
C ASN A 466 11.24 -14.23 21.64
N PRO A 467 11.54 -14.82 22.84
CA PRO A 467 12.36 -14.15 23.86
C PRO A 467 13.73 -13.70 23.37
N ALA A 468 14.31 -14.35 22.33
CA ALA A 468 15.58 -13.91 21.73
C ALA A 468 15.43 -12.53 21.08
N ILE A 469 14.32 -12.29 20.38
CA ILE A 469 14.04 -11.00 19.73
C ILE A 469 13.87 -9.91 20.78
N LEU A 470 13.07 -10.17 21.81
CA LEU A 470 12.85 -9.22 22.90
C LEU A 470 14.17 -8.87 23.64
N LYS A 471 15.07 -9.85 23.84
CA LYS A 471 16.40 -9.60 24.41
C LYS A 471 17.26 -8.73 23.51
N MET A 472 17.23 -8.96 22.19
CA MET A 472 17.95 -8.13 21.23
C MET A 472 17.43 -6.69 21.20
N ILE A 473 16.11 -6.50 21.24
CA ILE A 473 15.50 -5.17 21.34
C ILE A 473 15.99 -4.46 22.61
N GLN A 474 15.94 -5.13 23.76
CA GLN A 474 16.40 -4.59 25.03
C GLN A 474 17.90 -4.20 24.99
N MET A 475 18.74 -5.04 24.38
CA MET A 475 20.18 -4.78 24.22
C MET A 475 20.42 -3.51 23.40
N VAL A 476 19.79 -3.39 22.23
CA VAL A 476 19.92 -2.20 21.38
C VAL A 476 19.50 -0.93 22.10
N ILE A 477 18.37 -0.97 22.83
CA ILE A 477 17.90 0.19 23.61
C ILE A 477 18.92 0.59 24.67
N ALA A 478 19.45 -0.37 25.43
CA ALA A 478 20.40 -0.10 26.49
C ALA A 478 21.71 0.51 25.94
N GLU A 479 22.30 -0.08 24.89
CA GLU A 479 23.54 0.36 24.30
C GLU A 479 23.41 1.75 23.62
N ALA A 480 22.29 1.98 22.91
CA ALA A 480 22.03 3.28 22.31
C ALA A 480 21.86 4.39 23.35
N HIS A 481 21.20 4.09 24.48
CA HIS A 481 21.02 5.05 25.57
C HIS A 481 22.32 5.39 26.28
N GLU A 482 23.29 4.45 26.38
CA GLU A 482 24.64 4.76 26.86
C GLU A 482 25.33 5.82 25.99
N GLU A 483 25.05 5.80 24.67
CA GLU A 483 25.55 6.80 23.71
C GLU A 483 24.57 8.01 23.56
N LYS A 484 23.55 8.12 24.44
CA LYS A 484 22.55 9.20 24.47
C LYS A 484 21.73 9.29 23.16
N LYS A 485 21.51 8.17 22.49
CA LYS A 485 20.73 8.09 21.27
C LYS A 485 19.35 7.50 21.53
N LYS A 486 18.36 8.02 20.81
CA LYS A 486 16.98 7.53 20.87
C LYS A 486 16.82 6.27 20.04
N VAL A 487 15.91 5.41 20.49
CA VAL A 487 15.55 4.17 19.78
C VAL A 487 14.06 4.12 19.51
N PHE A 488 13.71 3.84 18.26
CA PHE A 488 12.33 3.66 17.81
C PHE A 488 12.12 2.21 17.34
N ILE A 489 10.91 1.69 17.48
CA ILE A 489 10.51 0.40 16.89
C ILE A 489 9.60 0.70 15.71
N CYS A 490 9.94 0.21 14.50
CA CYS A 490 9.17 0.43 13.27
C CYS A 490 8.71 -0.85 12.56
N GLY A 491 9.01 -2.03 13.12
CA GLY A 491 8.46 -3.30 12.67
C GLY A 491 7.02 -3.50 13.11
N GLU A 492 6.42 -4.62 12.71
CA GLU A 492 5.01 -4.95 13.01
C GLU A 492 4.76 -5.10 14.51
N LEU A 493 5.72 -5.56 15.28
CA LEU A 493 5.64 -5.64 16.74
C LEU A 493 5.34 -4.29 17.42
N ALA A 494 5.68 -3.16 16.79
CA ALA A 494 5.37 -1.84 17.31
C ALA A 494 3.85 -1.58 17.43
N ALA A 495 3.05 -2.26 16.60
CA ALA A 495 1.59 -2.14 16.60
C ALA A 495 0.91 -3.10 17.57
N ASP A 496 1.66 -4.05 18.11
CA ASP A 496 1.15 -5.01 19.10
C ASP A 496 0.95 -4.34 20.45
N THR A 497 -0.31 -4.16 20.81
CA THR A 497 -0.67 -3.50 22.07
C THR A 497 -0.38 -4.35 23.30
N GLU A 498 -0.21 -5.68 23.18
CA GLU A 498 0.18 -6.56 24.28
C GLU A 498 1.65 -6.37 24.64
N LEU A 499 2.50 -6.05 23.66
CA LEU A 499 3.92 -5.77 23.87
C LEU A 499 4.21 -4.31 24.24
N THR A 500 3.24 -3.40 24.10
CA THR A 500 3.46 -1.97 24.34
C THR A 500 4.10 -1.72 25.71
N GLU A 501 3.56 -2.28 26.78
CA GLU A 501 4.10 -2.08 28.14
C GLU A 501 5.51 -2.67 28.29
N THR A 502 5.78 -3.80 27.65
CA THR A 502 7.10 -4.43 27.63
C THR A 502 8.13 -3.50 26.98
N PHE A 503 7.83 -2.91 25.83
CA PHE A 503 8.72 -1.96 25.14
C PHE A 503 8.93 -0.68 25.97
N LEU A 504 7.89 -0.19 26.64
CA LEU A 504 8.00 0.96 27.53
C LEU A 504 8.95 0.68 28.69
N ARG A 505 8.86 -0.49 29.31
CA ARG A 505 9.77 -0.92 30.39
C ARG A 505 11.21 -1.13 29.91
N MET A 506 11.41 -1.54 28.66
CA MET A 506 12.75 -1.59 28.06
C MET A 506 13.33 -0.20 27.81
N GLY A 507 12.50 0.84 27.81
CA GLY A 507 12.94 2.23 27.65
C GLY A 507 12.82 2.77 26.24
N VAL A 508 12.00 2.18 25.36
CA VAL A 508 11.81 2.70 23.98
C VAL A 508 11.39 4.18 23.99
N ASP A 509 11.91 4.97 23.06
CA ASP A 509 11.61 6.40 22.94
C ASP A 509 10.41 6.67 22.03
N GLY A 510 10.07 5.74 21.16
CA GLY A 510 8.89 5.87 20.31
C GLY A 510 8.58 4.62 19.51
N LEU A 511 7.34 4.58 19.01
CA LEU A 511 6.81 3.49 18.20
C LEU A 511 6.34 4.08 16.86
N SER A 512 6.65 3.38 15.77
CA SER A 512 6.25 3.77 14.42
C SER A 512 5.41 2.64 13.81
N VAL A 513 4.14 2.94 13.53
CA VAL A 513 3.14 1.94 13.17
C VAL A 513 2.35 2.39 11.94
N VAL A 514 1.64 1.46 11.29
CA VAL A 514 0.72 1.87 10.21
C VAL A 514 -0.31 2.87 10.75
N PRO A 515 -0.77 3.86 9.95
CA PRO A 515 -1.61 4.95 10.43
C PRO A 515 -2.82 4.51 11.26
N ALA A 516 -3.50 3.44 10.86
CA ALA A 516 -4.66 2.90 11.57
C ALA A 516 -4.36 2.42 13.01
N CYS A 517 -3.11 2.03 13.30
CA CYS A 517 -2.68 1.56 14.62
C CYS A 517 -2.22 2.69 15.56
N ILE A 518 -2.13 3.93 15.09
CA ILE A 518 -1.70 5.08 15.93
C ILE A 518 -2.59 5.25 17.16
N LEU A 519 -3.91 5.23 17.00
CA LEU A 519 -4.83 5.46 18.10
C LEU A 519 -4.92 4.27 19.07
N PRO A 520 -4.99 3.01 18.63
CA PRO A 520 -4.88 1.84 19.50
C PRO A 520 -3.61 1.83 20.35
N VAL A 521 -2.44 2.07 19.72
CA VAL A 521 -1.16 2.13 20.43
C VAL A 521 -1.12 3.31 21.41
N ARG A 522 -1.65 4.47 21.02
CA ARG A 522 -1.79 5.63 21.93
C ARG A 522 -2.63 5.29 23.16
N LYS A 523 -3.75 4.56 22.98
CA LYS A 523 -4.59 4.06 24.07
C LYS A 523 -3.79 3.13 24.99
N ALA A 524 -3.02 2.20 24.40
CA ALA A 524 -2.18 1.27 25.16
C ALA A 524 -1.11 2.00 25.98
N VAL A 525 -0.32 2.91 25.36
CA VAL A 525 0.68 3.74 26.05
C VAL A 525 0.06 4.49 27.24
N ARG A 526 -1.10 5.12 27.04
CA ARG A 526 -1.79 5.90 28.07
C ARG A 526 -2.36 5.07 29.23
N LYS A 527 -2.46 3.75 29.06
CA LYS A 527 -2.89 2.79 30.08
C LYS A 527 -1.73 2.07 30.77
N SER A 528 -0.52 2.18 30.22
CA SER A 528 0.68 1.49 30.68
C SER A 528 1.52 2.35 31.61
N ARG A 529 2.45 1.72 32.34
CA ARG A 529 3.52 2.34 33.12
C ARG A 529 4.88 1.91 32.59
N ARG A 530 5.86 2.79 32.63
CA ARG A 530 7.23 2.49 32.26
C ARG A 530 7.99 1.82 33.44
N GLU A 531 7.79 2.35 34.64
CA GLU A 531 8.42 1.82 35.85
C GLU A 531 7.54 0.77 36.52
N LYS A 532 8.16 -0.24 37.18
CA LYS A 532 7.45 -1.14 38.05
C LYS A 532 7.10 -0.40 39.36
N GLU A 533 5.90 -0.65 39.88
CA GLU A 533 5.53 -0.24 41.22
C GLU A 533 6.45 -0.86 42.25
#